data_8ac48b8e5b7b466d18af834b069723e0
#
_entry.id   8ac48b8e5b7b466d18af834b069723e0
#
_cell.length_a   1.000
_cell.length_b   1.000
_cell.length_c   1.000
_cell.angle_alpha   90.00
_cell.angle_beta   90.00
_cell.angle_gamma   90.00
#
_symmetry.space_group_name_H-M   'P 1'
#
loop_
_entity.id
_entity.type
_entity.pdbx_description
1 polymer ?
#
loop_
_entity_poly.entity_id
_entity_poly.type
_entity_poly.pdbx_seq_one_letter_code
_entity_poly.pdbx_strand_id
1 'polypeptide(L)'
;AGEPDFDTPAHIKTAAIEALQQGFTKYTAVSGIPELKHAIIAKFKRDNNLDFKPNQIIVGTGGKQVLYNFFLSVINEGDEVVCPAPYWVSYKDIVRLAGGNMKLIHTSFDSGFKLSVADIEKNVSDKTKVFILNSPSNPTGATYTPGEIRALAGALEKFPDLIVVTDDIYEKLAYGVEVL
;
A
#
# COMPACT_ATOMS: atom_id res chain seq x y z
N ALA A 1 -17.35 -6.53 1.98
CA ALA A 1 -17.25 -6.17 3.39
C ALA A 1 -16.05 -5.24 3.60
N GLY A 2 -16.16 -4.31 4.55
CA GLY A 2 -15.08 -3.34 4.84
C GLY A 2 -15.30 -1.95 4.24
N GLU A 3 -16.49 -1.64 3.75
CA GLU A 3 -16.84 -0.28 3.39
C GLU A 3 -17.12 0.57 4.64
N PRO A 4 -16.83 1.88 4.60
CA PRO A 4 -17.20 2.80 5.68
C PRO A 4 -18.71 2.85 5.90
N ASP A 5 -19.14 3.09 7.16
CA ASP A 5 -20.54 3.27 7.53
C ASP A 5 -21.09 4.64 7.07
N PHE A 6 -20.22 5.61 6.86
CA PHE A 6 -20.58 6.93 6.37
C PHE A 6 -20.65 6.98 4.83
N ASP A 7 -21.64 7.73 4.34
CA ASP A 7 -21.77 7.98 2.90
C ASP A 7 -20.64 8.87 2.37
N THR A 8 -20.39 8.80 1.07
CA THR A 8 -19.44 9.69 0.39
C THR A 8 -19.81 11.16 0.64
N PRO A 9 -18.88 12.02 1.04
CA PRO A 9 -19.14 13.44 1.29
C PRO A 9 -19.83 14.14 0.13
N ALA A 10 -20.78 15.02 0.47
CA ALA A 10 -21.64 15.66 -0.52
C ALA A 10 -20.86 16.40 -1.63
N HIS A 11 -19.78 17.10 -1.27
CA HIS A 11 -18.95 17.83 -2.25
C HIS A 11 -18.25 16.90 -3.26
N ILE A 12 -17.89 15.69 -2.86
CA ILE A 12 -17.29 14.69 -3.76
C ILE A 12 -18.35 14.17 -4.74
N LYS A 13 -19.56 13.86 -4.23
CA LYS A 13 -20.70 13.45 -5.09
C LYS A 13 -21.07 14.54 -6.09
N THR A 14 -21.13 15.80 -5.65
CA THR A 14 -21.41 16.95 -6.51
C THR A 14 -20.37 17.07 -7.62
N ALA A 15 -19.09 17.02 -7.30
CA ALA A 15 -18.02 17.08 -8.30
C ALA A 15 -18.11 15.96 -9.35
N ALA A 16 -18.49 14.74 -8.94
CA ALA A 16 -18.71 13.65 -9.89
C ALA A 16 -19.90 13.89 -10.81
N ILE A 17 -21.01 14.43 -10.29
CA ILE A 17 -22.21 14.79 -11.07
C ILE A 17 -21.86 15.86 -12.09
N GLU A 18 -21.17 16.92 -11.68
CA GLU A 18 -20.75 18.01 -12.54
C GLU A 18 -19.82 17.51 -13.66
N ALA A 19 -18.87 16.64 -13.36
CA ALA A 19 -17.99 16.04 -14.34
C ALA A 19 -18.77 15.25 -15.41
N LEU A 20 -19.77 14.47 -15.00
CA LEU A 20 -20.65 13.76 -15.93
C LEU A 20 -21.44 14.73 -16.82
N GLN A 21 -22.02 15.80 -16.26
CA GLN A 21 -22.77 16.82 -16.99
C GLN A 21 -21.90 17.60 -18.00
N GLN A 22 -20.61 17.77 -17.67
CA GLN A 22 -19.61 18.39 -18.55
C GLN A 22 -19.07 17.44 -19.63
N GLY A 23 -19.51 16.18 -19.65
CA GLY A 23 -19.13 15.21 -20.66
C GLY A 23 -17.79 14.51 -20.42
N PHE A 24 -17.29 14.45 -19.18
CA PHE A 24 -16.12 13.64 -18.80
C PHE A 24 -16.46 12.14 -18.81
N THR A 25 -16.84 11.64 -19.98
CA THR A 25 -17.32 10.27 -20.20
C THR A 25 -16.55 9.55 -21.30
N LYS A 26 -15.42 10.11 -21.73
CA LYS A 26 -14.58 9.57 -22.80
C LYS A 26 -13.30 8.97 -22.25
N TYR A 27 -12.53 8.33 -23.11
CA TYR A 27 -11.23 7.77 -22.75
C TYR A 27 -10.28 8.84 -22.20
N THR A 28 -9.49 8.44 -21.22
CA THR A 28 -8.43 9.23 -20.60
C THR A 28 -7.08 8.52 -20.78
N ALA A 29 -6.00 9.19 -20.36
CA ALA A 29 -4.70 8.53 -20.27
C ALA A 29 -4.79 7.32 -19.32
N VAL A 30 -4.17 6.20 -19.70
CA VAL A 30 -4.20 4.93 -18.93
C VAL A 30 -3.69 5.10 -17.50
N SER A 31 -2.69 5.96 -17.31
CA SER A 31 -2.08 6.21 -15.99
C SER A 31 -2.80 7.25 -15.14
N GLY A 32 -3.96 7.75 -15.58
CA GLY A 32 -4.76 8.79 -14.92
C GLY A 32 -4.60 10.17 -15.56
N ILE A 33 -5.58 11.02 -15.33
CA ILE A 33 -5.60 12.41 -15.85
C ILE A 33 -4.57 13.27 -15.11
N PRO A 34 -3.96 14.26 -15.78
CA PRO A 34 -2.94 15.14 -15.19
C PRO A 34 -3.41 15.83 -13.91
N GLU A 35 -4.64 16.31 -13.88
CA GLU A 35 -5.24 17.02 -12.75
C GLU A 35 -5.27 16.15 -11.49
N LEU A 36 -5.67 14.89 -11.62
CA LEU A 36 -5.69 13.94 -10.50
C LEU A 36 -4.27 13.59 -10.04
N LYS A 37 -3.33 13.39 -10.97
CA LYS A 37 -1.92 13.14 -10.62
C LYS A 37 -1.32 14.32 -9.84
N HIS A 38 -1.57 15.54 -10.26
CA HIS A 38 -1.10 16.73 -9.54
C HIS A 38 -1.74 16.85 -8.15
N ALA A 39 -3.03 16.53 -8.01
CA ALA A 39 -3.68 16.49 -6.71
C ALA A 39 -3.09 15.42 -5.78
N ILE A 40 -2.76 14.24 -6.30
CA ILE A 40 -2.07 13.17 -5.56
C ILE A 40 -0.68 13.63 -5.11
N ILE A 41 0.11 14.23 -6.00
CA ILE A 41 1.44 14.77 -5.69
C ILE A 41 1.35 15.83 -4.58
N ALA A 42 0.40 16.77 -4.71
CA ALA A 42 0.17 17.79 -3.71
C ALA A 42 -0.24 17.19 -2.35
N LYS A 43 -1.04 16.11 -2.35
CA LYS A 43 -1.40 15.36 -1.12
C LYS A 43 -0.15 14.76 -0.48
N PHE A 44 0.68 14.04 -1.23
CA PHE A 44 1.89 13.43 -0.70
C PHE A 44 2.87 14.48 -0.15
N LYS A 45 2.99 15.63 -0.83
CA LYS A 45 3.83 16.73 -0.32
C LYS A 45 3.30 17.30 0.98
N ARG A 46 1.99 17.58 1.03
CA ARG A 46 1.34 18.20 2.20
C ARG A 46 1.31 17.26 3.41
N ASP A 47 0.93 15.99 3.20
CA ASP A 47 0.61 15.07 4.29
C ASP A 47 1.81 14.22 4.71
N ASN A 48 2.69 13.86 3.78
CA ASN A 48 3.78 12.92 4.01
C ASN A 48 5.17 13.53 3.78
N ASN A 49 5.24 14.81 3.36
CA ASN A 49 6.50 15.50 2.95
C ASN A 49 7.30 14.75 1.87
N LEU A 50 6.60 14.01 0.99
CA LEU A 50 7.19 13.29 -0.13
C LEU A 50 7.02 14.08 -1.43
N ASP A 51 8.09 14.12 -2.24
CA ASP A 51 8.08 14.76 -3.54
C ASP A 51 8.04 13.70 -4.66
N PHE A 52 7.00 13.75 -5.48
CA PHE A 52 6.84 12.87 -6.63
C PHE A 52 6.70 13.68 -7.93
N LYS A 53 7.07 13.02 -9.04
CA LYS A 53 6.85 13.54 -10.40
C LYS A 53 5.61 12.86 -11.02
N PRO A 54 4.94 13.49 -11.99
CA PRO A 54 3.75 12.89 -12.63
C PRO A 54 3.96 11.50 -13.25
N ASN A 55 5.19 11.20 -13.70
CA ASN A 55 5.55 9.89 -14.24
C ASN A 55 5.80 8.81 -13.16
N GLN A 56 5.76 9.18 -11.89
CA GLN A 56 5.83 8.26 -10.75
C GLN A 56 4.44 7.94 -10.17
N ILE A 57 3.37 8.49 -10.77
CA ILE A 57 1.99 8.29 -10.32
C ILE A 57 1.22 7.49 -11.37
N ILE A 58 0.59 6.41 -10.93
CA ILE A 58 -0.37 5.63 -11.71
C ILE A 58 -1.67 5.54 -10.91
N VAL A 59 -2.78 5.84 -11.57
CA VAL A 59 -4.13 5.76 -11.00
C VAL A 59 -4.79 4.47 -11.47
N GLY A 60 -5.42 3.77 -10.56
CA GLY A 60 -6.19 2.55 -10.85
C GLY A 60 -7.58 2.59 -10.21
N THR A 61 -8.41 1.62 -10.56
CA THR A 61 -9.79 1.50 -10.04
C THR A 61 -9.78 0.77 -8.69
N GLY A 62 -9.35 1.50 -7.66
CA GLY A 62 -9.22 1.01 -6.30
C GLY A 62 -7.90 0.28 -6.00
N GLY A 63 -7.53 0.23 -4.72
CA GLY A 63 -6.24 -0.32 -4.26
C GLY A 63 -6.01 -1.77 -4.68
N LYS A 64 -7.07 -2.59 -4.71
CA LYS A 64 -6.95 -4.00 -5.14
C LYS A 64 -6.45 -4.13 -6.58
N GLN A 65 -6.97 -3.31 -7.51
CA GLN A 65 -6.50 -3.32 -8.89
C GLN A 65 -5.07 -2.80 -8.99
N VAL A 66 -4.73 -1.75 -8.27
CA VAL A 66 -3.37 -1.18 -8.25
C VAL A 66 -2.36 -2.24 -7.79
N LEU A 67 -2.65 -2.93 -6.69
CA LEU A 67 -1.79 -4.01 -6.18
C LEU A 67 -1.70 -5.18 -7.16
N TYR A 68 -2.82 -5.60 -7.74
CA TYR A 68 -2.83 -6.68 -8.73
C TYR A 68 -1.94 -6.33 -9.94
N ASN A 69 -2.09 -5.15 -10.51
CA ASN A 69 -1.28 -4.69 -11.63
C ASN A 69 0.20 -4.58 -11.25
N PHE A 70 0.50 -4.07 -10.05
CA PHE A 70 1.86 -4.00 -9.54
C PHE A 70 2.49 -5.40 -9.48
N PHE A 71 1.86 -6.35 -8.79
CA PHE A 71 2.42 -7.71 -8.67
C PHE A 71 2.59 -8.39 -10.02
N LEU A 72 1.62 -8.26 -10.95
CA LEU A 72 1.77 -8.79 -12.31
C LEU A 72 2.93 -8.17 -13.08
N SER A 73 3.34 -6.93 -12.74
CA SER A 73 4.43 -6.25 -13.44
C SER A 73 5.82 -6.59 -12.90
N VAL A 74 5.92 -7.02 -11.64
CA VAL A 74 7.22 -7.20 -10.95
C VAL A 74 7.53 -8.65 -10.55
N ILE A 75 6.51 -9.51 -10.42
CA ILE A 75 6.65 -10.90 -9.98
C ILE A 75 6.77 -11.84 -11.17
N ASN A 76 7.72 -12.74 -11.10
CA ASN A 76 7.85 -13.89 -11.97
C ASN A 76 7.52 -15.17 -11.20
N GLU A 77 7.36 -16.29 -11.94
CA GLU A 77 7.09 -17.60 -11.33
C GLU A 77 8.20 -17.97 -10.32
N GLY A 78 7.78 -18.26 -9.09
CA GLY A 78 8.67 -18.66 -8.02
C GLY A 78 9.28 -17.53 -7.18
N ASP A 79 9.11 -16.26 -7.56
CA ASP A 79 9.58 -15.13 -6.76
C ASP A 79 8.95 -15.13 -5.35
N GLU A 80 9.73 -14.81 -4.32
CA GLU A 80 9.28 -14.76 -2.94
C GLU A 80 8.73 -13.37 -2.61
N VAL A 81 7.54 -13.35 -2.01
CA VAL A 81 6.92 -12.15 -1.44
C VAL A 81 6.73 -12.35 0.06
N VAL A 82 7.36 -11.50 0.87
CA VAL A 82 7.26 -11.56 2.33
C VAL A 82 6.14 -10.63 2.82
N CYS A 83 5.32 -11.12 3.74
CA CYS A 83 4.22 -10.35 4.33
C CYS A 83 4.02 -10.71 5.81
N PRO A 84 3.82 -9.71 6.69
CA PRO A 84 3.38 -9.96 8.06
C PRO A 84 1.99 -10.63 8.10
N ALA A 85 1.76 -11.51 9.03
CA ALA A 85 0.47 -12.12 9.30
C ALA A 85 0.04 -11.83 10.76
N PRO A 86 -1.23 -11.49 11.02
CA PRO A 86 -2.40 -11.43 10.10
C PRO A 86 -2.29 -10.35 9.02
N TYR A 87 -2.89 -10.57 7.86
CA TYR A 87 -2.81 -9.70 6.69
C TYR A 87 -4.15 -9.62 5.94
N TRP A 88 -4.31 -8.63 5.08
CA TRP A 88 -5.48 -8.54 4.22
C TRP A 88 -5.53 -9.71 3.23
N VAL A 89 -6.61 -10.46 3.29
CA VAL A 89 -6.77 -11.75 2.58
C VAL A 89 -6.41 -11.73 1.10
N SER A 90 -6.62 -10.59 0.42
CA SER A 90 -6.36 -10.50 -1.01
C SER A 90 -4.88 -10.52 -1.40
N TYR A 91 -3.95 -10.18 -0.50
CA TYR A 91 -2.52 -10.20 -0.85
C TYR A 91 -2.06 -11.57 -1.33
N LYS A 92 -2.42 -12.62 -0.59
CA LYS A 92 -2.00 -13.99 -0.93
C LYS A 92 -2.50 -14.43 -2.29
N ASP A 93 -3.76 -14.15 -2.59
CA ASP A 93 -4.37 -14.56 -3.86
C ASP A 93 -3.78 -13.77 -5.04
N ILE A 94 -3.56 -12.46 -4.86
CA ILE A 94 -2.93 -11.60 -5.87
C ILE A 94 -1.50 -12.08 -6.17
N VAL A 95 -0.68 -12.32 -5.15
CA VAL A 95 0.70 -12.81 -5.31
C VAL A 95 0.71 -14.15 -6.03
N ARG A 96 -0.18 -15.08 -5.64
CA ARG A 96 -0.29 -16.40 -6.27
C ARG A 96 -0.71 -16.31 -7.73
N LEU A 97 -1.67 -15.44 -8.06
CA LEU A 97 -2.11 -15.21 -9.44
C LEU A 97 -0.99 -14.60 -10.31
N ALA A 98 -0.08 -13.84 -9.71
CA ALA A 98 1.11 -13.33 -10.39
C ALA A 98 2.25 -14.37 -10.53
N GLY A 99 2.08 -15.59 -9.99
CA GLY A 99 3.09 -16.66 -10.01
C GLY A 99 4.05 -16.65 -8.82
N GLY A 100 3.88 -15.75 -7.86
CA GLY A 100 4.75 -15.62 -6.70
C GLY A 100 4.42 -16.58 -5.55
N ASN A 101 5.39 -16.78 -4.68
CA ASN A 101 5.28 -17.55 -3.44
C ASN A 101 5.22 -16.61 -2.24
N MET A 102 4.12 -16.64 -1.48
CA MET A 102 3.97 -15.80 -0.30
C MET A 102 4.55 -16.46 0.94
N LYS A 103 5.56 -15.83 1.53
CA LYS A 103 6.16 -16.19 2.80
C LYS A 103 5.61 -15.31 3.91
N LEU A 104 5.06 -15.92 4.95
CA LEU A 104 4.43 -15.22 6.05
C LEU A 104 5.37 -15.11 7.25
N ILE A 105 5.41 -13.91 7.83
CA ILE A 105 6.00 -13.68 9.14
C ILE A 105 4.86 -13.59 10.15
N HIS A 106 4.70 -14.63 10.97
CA HIS A 106 3.64 -14.65 11.97
C HIS A 106 3.97 -13.73 13.13
N THR A 107 3.11 -12.76 13.36
CA THR A 107 3.13 -11.88 14.52
C THR A 107 2.09 -12.37 15.55
N SER A 108 2.16 -11.87 16.78
CA SER A 108 1.28 -12.31 17.86
C SER A 108 0.67 -11.13 18.61
N PHE A 109 -0.30 -11.41 19.44
CA PHE A 109 -0.88 -10.44 20.37
C PHE A 109 0.20 -9.82 21.29
N ASP A 110 1.15 -10.64 21.77
CA ASP A 110 2.22 -10.19 22.67
C ASP A 110 3.16 -9.17 21.99
N SER A 111 3.34 -9.27 20.68
CA SER A 111 4.09 -8.28 19.89
C SER A 111 3.23 -7.10 19.43
N GLY A 112 1.95 -7.02 19.83
CA GLY A 112 0.99 -6.06 19.31
C GLY A 112 0.74 -6.21 17.81
N PHE A 113 0.90 -7.42 17.27
CA PHE A 113 0.84 -7.74 15.84
C PHE A 113 1.83 -6.95 14.97
N LYS A 114 2.97 -6.57 15.55
CA LYS A 114 4.03 -5.84 14.87
C LYS A 114 5.27 -6.70 14.66
N LEU A 115 6.01 -6.39 13.59
CA LEU A 115 7.32 -6.97 13.31
C LEU A 115 8.41 -6.28 14.15
N SER A 116 9.42 -7.06 14.48
CA SER A 116 10.71 -6.57 14.94
C SER A 116 11.76 -6.59 13.83
N VAL A 117 12.89 -5.92 14.05
CA VAL A 117 14.07 -6.01 13.17
C VAL A 117 14.53 -7.46 13.02
N ALA A 118 14.53 -8.22 14.13
CA ALA A 118 14.93 -9.63 14.12
C ALA A 118 14.02 -10.50 13.23
N ASP A 119 12.73 -10.16 13.14
CA ASP A 119 11.81 -10.87 12.24
C ASP A 119 12.18 -10.65 10.77
N ILE A 120 12.58 -9.42 10.40
CA ILE A 120 13.07 -9.11 9.06
C ILE A 120 14.35 -9.87 8.77
N GLU A 121 15.36 -9.76 9.63
CA GLU A 121 16.67 -10.41 9.45
C GLU A 121 16.57 -11.93 9.32
N LYS A 122 15.59 -12.54 9.99
CA LYS A 122 15.35 -13.98 9.92
C LYS A 122 14.62 -14.41 8.64
N ASN A 123 13.75 -13.57 8.11
CA ASN A 123 12.78 -13.98 7.09
C ASN A 123 13.03 -13.39 5.72
N VAL A 124 13.67 -12.23 5.61
CA VAL A 124 14.03 -11.59 4.33
C VAL A 124 15.39 -12.09 3.88
N SER A 125 15.54 -12.36 2.60
CA SER A 125 16.79 -12.82 1.99
C SER A 125 16.90 -12.27 0.56
N ASP A 126 18.03 -12.50 -0.09
CA ASP A 126 18.25 -12.13 -1.51
C ASP A 126 17.25 -12.79 -2.49
N LYS A 127 16.48 -13.77 -2.03
CA LYS A 127 15.39 -14.39 -2.81
C LYS A 127 14.08 -13.62 -2.69
N THR A 128 13.97 -12.74 -1.70
CA THR A 128 12.76 -11.95 -1.47
C THR A 128 12.68 -10.83 -2.49
N LYS A 129 11.70 -10.90 -3.36
CA LYS A 129 11.48 -9.89 -4.40
C LYS A 129 10.68 -8.69 -3.90
N VAL A 130 9.66 -8.96 -3.07
CA VAL A 130 8.78 -7.92 -2.53
C VAL A 130 8.56 -8.15 -1.04
N PHE A 131 8.58 -7.07 -0.27
CA PHE A 131 8.15 -7.01 1.12
C PHE A 131 6.91 -6.13 1.24
N ILE A 132 5.84 -6.64 1.84
CA ILE A 132 4.59 -5.90 2.04
C ILE A 132 4.53 -5.39 3.48
N LEU A 133 4.23 -4.10 3.65
CA LEU A 133 3.91 -3.48 4.94
C LEU A 133 2.58 -2.75 4.83
N ASN A 134 1.62 -3.08 5.70
CA ASN A 134 0.34 -2.39 5.80
C ASN A 134 0.21 -1.76 7.19
N SER A 135 0.17 -0.43 7.26
CA SER A 135 0.06 0.32 8.51
C SER A 135 -0.72 1.61 8.30
N PRO A 136 -1.85 1.79 9.02
CA PRO A 136 -2.52 0.87 9.95
C PRO A 136 -2.95 -0.42 9.26
N SER A 137 -2.81 -1.55 9.97
CA SER A 137 -2.96 -2.88 9.39
C SER A 137 -4.42 -3.34 9.30
N ASN A 138 -4.77 -4.01 8.22
CA ASN A 138 -5.96 -4.84 8.11
C ASN A 138 -5.54 -6.32 8.23
N PRO A 139 -6.04 -7.10 9.24
CA PRO A 139 -7.24 -6.82 10.04
C PRO A 139 -6.98 -6.28 11.46
N THR A 140 -5.72 -6.14 11.89
CA THR A 140 -5.39 -5.97 13.32
C THR A 140 -5.56 -4.55 13.84
N GLY A 141 -5.52 -3.54 12.96
CA GLY A 141 -5.45 -2.13 13.35
C GLY A 141 -4.10 -1.70 13.92
N ALA A 142 -3.11 -2.60 13.95
CA ALA A 142 -1.78 -2.29 14.45
C ALA A 142 -1.11 -1.18 13.62
N THR A 143 -0.46 -0.26 14.33
CA THR A 143 0.26 0.87 13.74
C THR A 143 1.69 0.88 14.24
N TYR A 144 2.61 1.27 13.37
CA TYR A 144 4.01 1.44 13.73
C TYR A 144 4.30 2.90 14.06
N THR A 145 5.08 3.13 15.09
CA THR A 145 5.63 4.45 15.38
C THR A 145 6.70 4.84 14.36
N PRO A 146 7.01 6.14 14.20
CA PRO A 146 8.12 6.59 13.34
C PRO A 146 9.46 5.94 13.66
N GLY A 147 9.72 5.64 14.94
CA GLY A 147 10.94 4.94 15.37
C GLY A 147 10.98 3.49 14.90
N GLU A 148 9.87 2.78 15.03
CA GLU A 148 9.73 1.39 14.56
C GLU A 148 9.88 1.31 13.04
N ILE A 149 9.22 2.20 12.27
CA ILE A 149 9.36 2.25 10.81
C ILE A 149 10.81 2.48 10.40
N ARG A 150 11.51 3.43 11.03
CA ARG A 150 12.94 3.67 10.73
C ARG A 150 13.81 2.44 11.03
N ALA A 151 13.53 1.73 12.11
CA ALA A 151 14.27 0.53 12.45
C ALA A 151 14.04 -0.60 11.42
N LEU A 152 12.79 -0.82 11.00
CA LEU A 152 12.46 -1.78 9.95
C LEU A 152 13.07 -1.39 8.61
N ALA A 153 13.00 -0.12 8.22
CA ALA A 153 13.62 0.40 7.00
C ALA A 153 15.12 0.13 6.98
N GLY A 154 15.83 0.46 8.07
CA GLY A 154 17.27 0.18 8.18
C GLY A 154 17.63 -1.31 8.07
N ALA A 155 16.74 -2.21 8.49
CA ALA A 155 16.93 -3.64 8.28
C ALA A 155 16.72 -4.05 6.81
N LEU A 156 15.74 -3.45 6.14
CA LEU A 156 15.41 -3.73 4.73
C LEU A 156 16.43 -3.14 3.75
N GLU A 157 17.11 -2.04 4.10
CA GLU A 157 18.18 -1.42 3.30
C GLU A 157 19.36 -2.36 3.00
N LYS A 158 19.49 -3.45 3.78
CA LYS A 158 20.49 -4.48 3.52
C LYS A 158 20.23 -5.27 2.22
N PHE A 159 19.05 -5.15 1.65
CA PHE A 159 18.58 -5.88 0.47
C PHE A 159 18.29 -4.90 -0.68
N PRO A 160 19.29 -4.49 -1.47
CA PRO A 160 19.16 -3.40 -2.43
C PRO A 160 18.18 -3.68 -3.58
N ASP A 161 17.94 -4.95 -3.90
CA ASP A 161 17.01 -5.36 -4.97
C ASP A 161 15.58 -5.63 -4.46
N LEU A 162 15.36 -5.48 -3.16
CA LEU A 162 14.06 -5.68 -2.53
C LEU A 162 13.13 -4.50 -2.83
N ILE A 163 11.93 -4.79 -3.32
CA ILE A 163 10.89 -3.80 -3.47
C ILE A 163 10.03 -3.79 -2.20
N VAL A 164 9.95 -2.65 -1.54
CA VAL A 164 9.05 -2.46 -0.39
C VAL A 164 7.75 -1.83 -0.86
N VAL A 165 6.64 -2.52 -0.59
CA VAL A 165 5.28 -2.03 -0.86
C VAL A 165 4.66 -1.61 0.45
N THR A 166 4.31 -0.33 0.58
CA THR A 166 3.49 0.16 1.70
C THR A 166 2.04 0.29 1.26
N ASP A 167 1.12 -0.28 2.03
CA ASP A 167 -0.31 -0.10 1.85
C ASP A 167 -0.84 0.78 2.98
N ASP A 168 -1.00 2.06 2.65
CA ASP A 168 -1.32 3.12 3.60
C ASP A 168 -2.78 3.55 3.50
N ILE A 169 -3.67 2.66 3.02
CA ILE A 169 -5.10 2.95 2.80
C ILE A 169 -5.78 3.56 4.06
N TYR A 170 -5.30 3.19 5.24
CA TYR A 170 -5.86 3.64 6.52
C TYR A 170 -5.06 4.75 7.19
N GLU A 171 -4.15 5.45 6.50
CA GLU A 171 -3.31 6.51 7.12
C GLU A 171 -4.12 7.58 7.88
N LYS A 172 -5.34 7.87 7.44
CA LYS A 172 -6.23 8.85 8.09
C LYS A 172 -7.14 8.25 9.18
N LEU A 173 -7.06 6.95 9.42
CA LEU A 173 -7.86 6.22 10.42
C LEU A 173 -6.98 5.72 11.58
N ALA A 174 -5.96 6.46 11.94
CA ALA A 174 -5.13 6.23 13.12
C ALA A 174 -5.57 7.14 14.26
N TYR A 175 -5.80 6.57 15.44
CA TYR A 175 -6.31 7.29 16.61
C TYR A 175 -5.22 7.35 17.69
N GLY A 176 -4.83 8.58 18.07
CA GLY A 176 -3.87 8.81 19.15
C GLY A 176 -2.41 8.42 18.82
N VAL A 177 -2.10 8.16 17.55
CA VAL A 177 -0.75 7.86 17.05
C VAL A 177 -0.48 8.68 15.81
N GLU A 178 0.78 9.09 15.65
CA GLU A 178 1.27 9.69 14.42
C GLU A 178 1.59 8.55 13.43
N VAL A 179 1.02 8.61 12.24
CA VAL A 179 1.34 7.71 11.12
C VAL A 179 2.23 8.47 10.15
N LEU A 180 3.35 7.87 9.75
CA LEU A 180 4.29 8.46 8.80
C LEU A 180 3.80 8.33 7.36
#